data_0732c86b4bff643e9cb1319c679d5a7f
#
_entry.id   0732c86b4bff643e9cb1319c679d5a7f
#
_cell.length_a   1.000
_cell.length_b   1.000
_cell.length_c   1.000
_cell.angle_alpha   90.00
_cell.angle_beta   90.00
_cell.angle_gamma   90.00
#
_symmetry.space_group_name_H-M   'P 1'
#
loop_
_entity.id
_entity.type
_entity.pdbx_description
1 polymer ?
#
loop_
_entity_poly.entity_id
_entity_poly.type
_entity_poly.pdbx_seq_one_letter_code
_entity_poly.pdbx_strand_id
1 'polypeptide(L)'
;MNDVNSLSHTSWNCKCHIVFAPKYWRKVFYGQKRREVGEILRTLCNWKKVKIIEAEVCPDHVHMLVEIPPKSSVSSFMGYLKEKSSLMIYEKYPELKYKYRNREFWCRGYYVDTAGKNAKKIEEYIRRQLEEDKAGEQLTMGNI
;
A
#
# COMPACT_ATOMS: atom_id res chain seq x y z
N MET A 1 -20.86 11.83 10.51
CA MET A 1 -20.26 10.52 10.23
C MET A 1 -19.36 10.10 11.38
N ASN A 2 -19.51 8.91 11.86
CA ASN A 2 -18.74 8.43 12.99
C ASN A 2 -17.45 7.74 12.52
N ASP A 3 -16.31 8.38 12.78
CA ASP A 3 -14.99 7.84 12.43
C ASP A 3 -14.44 6.89 13.50
N VAL A 4 -15.21 6.65 14.54
CA VAL A 4 -14.75 5.83 15.67
C VAL A 4 -15.20 4.40 15.48
N ASN A 5 -14.25 3.49 15.60
CA ASN A 5 -14.51 2.05 15.59
C ASN A 5 -14.67 1.55 17.04
N SER A 6 -15.29 0.40 17.19
CA SER A 6 -15.42 -0.20 18.52
C SER A 6 -15.05 -1.68 18.48
N LEU A 7 -14.37 -2.13 19.51
CA LEU A 7 -13.96 -3.51 19.67
C LEU A 7 -14.22 -3.89 21.13
N SER A 8 -15.26 -4.73 21.38
CA SER A 8 -15.68 -5.09 22.73
C SER A 8 -16.00 -3.82 23.54
N HIS A 9 -15.21 -3.51 24.55
CA HIS A 9 -15.40 -2.31 25.38
C HIS A 9 -14.47 -1.16 25.02
N THR A 10 -13.78 -1.26 23.87
CA THR A 10 -12.79 -0.28 23.43
C THR A 10 -13.25 0.40 22.14
N SER A 11 -13.29 1.72 22.15
CA SER A 11 -13.50 2.52 20.95
C SER A 11 -12.15 3.01 20.45
N TRP A 12 -11.96 3.05 19.10
CA TRP A 12 -10.69 3.45 18.54
C TRP A 12 -10.86 4.15 17.19
N ASN A 13 -9.88 4.97 16.87
CA ASN A 13 -9.80 5.69 15.61
C ASN A 13 -8.31 5.89 15.28
N CYS A 14 -7.70 4.85 14.71
CA CYS A 14 -6.27 4.83 14.41
C CYS A 14 -6.06 4.81 12.90
N LYS A 15 -5.95 5.99 12.29
CA LYS A 15 -5.67 6.14 10.87
C LYS A 15 -4.21 6.50 10.66
N CYS A 16 -3.56 5.79 9.77
CA CYS A 16 -2.15 6.02 9.44
C CYS A 16 -1.98 6.16 7.93
N HIS A 17 -1.19 7.15 7.54
CA HIS A 17 -0.72 7.29 6.17
C HIS A 17 0.65 6.59 6.08
N ILE A 18 0.75 5.60 5.21
CA ILE A 18 1.94 4.77 5.07
C ILE A 18 2.44 4.85 3.63
N VAL A 19 3.76 5.01 3.49
CA VAL A 19 4.42 5.00 2.17
C VAL A 19 5.56 3.99 2.22
N PHE A 20 5.61 3.10 1.24
CA PHE A 20 6.70 2.14 1.12
C PHE A 20 7.00 1.86 -0.35
N ALA A 21 8.21 1.39 -0.63
CA ALA A 21 8.71 1.32 -2.00
C ALA A 21 9.48 0.03 -2.26
N PRO A 22 9.50 -0.44 -3.52
CA PRO A 22 10.40 -1.50 -3.95
C PRO A 22 11.85 -1.10 -3.71
N LYS A 23 12.74 -2.08 -3.55
CA LYS A 23 14.18 -1.82 -3.43
C LYS A 23 14.67 -0.92 -4.55
N TYR A 24 15.48 0.05 -4.17
CA TYR A 24 16.06 1.05 -5.08
C TYR A 24 15.00 1.92 -5.77
N TRP A 25 13.78 1.97 -5.25
CA TRP A 25 12.67 2.73 -5.83
C TRP A 25 12.48 2.46 -7.32
N ARG A 26 12.64 1.20 -7.70
CA ARG A 26 12.48 0.79 -9.10
C ARG A 26 11.04 0.97 -9.54
N LYS A 27 10.87 1.47 -10.76
CA LYS A 27 9.57 1.65 -11.38
C LYS A 27 9.12 0.32 -11.98
N VAL A 28 8.35 -0.44 -11.22
CA VAL A 28 7.90 -1.79 -11.63
C VAL A 28 6.38 -1.93 -11.70
N PHE A 29 5.65 -0.98 -11.10
CA PHE A 29 4.19 -1.08 -10.98
C PHE A 29 3.50 -0.36 -12.12
N TYR A 30 3.28 -1.08 -13.21
CA TYR A 30 2.53 -0.59 -14.37
C TYR A 30 1.48 -1.61 -14.79
N GLY A 31 0.38 -1.13 -15.37
CA GLY A 31 -0.64 -1.96 -15.99
C GLY A 31 -1.14 -3.08 -15.09
N GLN A 32 -1.00 -4.31 -15.56
CA GLN A 32 -1.47 -5.49 -14.85
C GLN A 32 -0.74 -5.72 -13.52
N LYS A 33 0.57 -5.51 -13.47
CA LYS A 33 1.35 -5.64 -12.24
C LYS A 33 0.83 -4.69 -11.17
N ARG A 34 0.53 -3.47 -11.54
CA ARG A 34 -0.02 -2.47 -10.63
C ARG A 34 -1.33 -2.94 -10.01
N ARG A 35 -2.26 -3.45 -10.83
CA ARG A 35 -3.55 -3.94 -10.37
C ARG A 35 -3.39 -5.15 -9.45
N GLU A 36 -2.55 -6.09 -9.84
CA GLU A 36 -2.36 -7.34 -9.10
C GLU A 36 -1.65 -7.12 -7.76
N VAL A 37 -0.67 -6.22 -7.72
CA VAL A 37 -0.03 -5.83 -6.46
C VAL A 37 -1.05 -5.16 -5.54
N GLY A 38 -1.90 -4.29 -6.09
CA GLY A 38 -2.99 -3.69 -5.33
C GLY A 38 -3.93 -4.73 -4.73
N GLU A 39 -4.30 -5.74 -5.50
CA GLU A 39 -5.15 -6.84 -5.02
C GLU A 39 -4.46 -7.67 -3.92
N ILE A 40 -3.17 -7.95 -4.08
CA ILE A 40 -2.39 -8.65 -3.06
C ILE A 40 -2.41 -7.88 -1.74
N LEU A 41 -2.12 -6.59 -1.79
CA LEU A 41 -2.09 -5.74 -0.59
C LEU A 41 -3.47 -5.67 0.07
N ARG A 42 -4.53 -5.55 -0.73
CA ARG A 42 -5.90 -5.53 -0.22
C ARG A 42 -6.25 -6.83 0.49
N THR A 43 -5.91 -7.97 -0.10
CA THR A 43 -6.15 -9.29 0.48
C THR A 43 -5.44 -9.43 1.83
N LEU A 44 -4.17 -9.03 1.87
CA LEU A 44 -3.37 -9.13 3.10
C LEU A 44 -3.89 -8.21 4.20
N CYS A 45 -4.33 -7.01 3.84
CA CYS A 45 -4.97 -6.11 4.80
C CYS A 45 -6.26 -6.70 5.36
N ASN A 46 -7.09 -7.30 4.50
CA ASN A 46 -8.33 -7.95 4.94
C ASN A 46 -8.07 -9.08 5.94
N TRP A 47 -7.03 -9.88 5.71
CA TRP A 47 -6.69 -10.98 6.61
C TRP A 47 -6.33 -10.49 8.02
N LYS A 48 -5.79 -9.28 8.13
CA LYS A 48 -5.44 -8.67 9.42
C LYS A 48 -6.50 -7.68 9.92
N LYS A 49 -7.64 -7.60 9.24
CA LYS A 49 -8.73 -6.67 9.58
C LYS A 49 -8.28 -5.22 9.60
N VAL A 50 -7.30 -4.90 8.77
CA VAL A 50 -6.86 -3.53 8.52
C VAL A 50 -7.72 -2.97 7.40
N LYS A 51 -8.42 -1.89 7.69
CA LYS A 51 -9.29 -1.24 6.71
C LYS A 51 -8.48 -0.28 5.84
N ILE A 52 -8.59 -0.44 4.53
CA ILE A 52 -8.01 0.52 3.59
C ILE A 52 -9.05 1.59 3.31
N ILE A 53 -8.74 2.84 3.67
CA ILE A 53 -9.60 3.98 3.39
C ILE A 53 -9.35 4.45 1.97
N GLU A 54 -8.09 4.61 1.62
CA GLU A 54 -7.65 4.95 0.26
C GLU A 54 -6.26 4.37 0.05
N ALA A 55 -5.95 3.97 -1.18
CA ALA A 55 -4.63 3.46 -1.50
C ALA A 55 -4.33 3.66 -2.97
N GLU A 56 -3.05 3.83 -3.27
CA GLU A 56 -2.58 3.90 -4.64
C GLU A 56 -1.24 3.21 -4.78
N VAL A 57 -1.13 2.39 -5.82
CA VAL A 57 0.13 1.80 -6.24
C VAL A 57 0.70 2.69 -7.34
N CYS A 58 1.67 3.53 -6.98
CA CYS A 58 2.40 4.38 -7.92
C CYS A 58 3.49 3.55 -8.60
N PRO A 59 4.08 4.02 -9.71
CA PRO A 59 5.10 3.22 -10.42
C PRO A 59 6.26 2.75 -9.55
N ASP A 60 6.70 3.53 -8.58
CA ASP A 60 7.89 3.26 -7.76
C ASP A 60 7.62 3.25 -6.25
N HIS A 61 6.36 3.34 -5.83
CA HIS A 61 6.01 3.30 -4.41
C HIS A 61 4.51 3.06 -4.23
N VAL A 62 4.12 2.82 -2.98
CA VAL A 62 2.73 2.62 -2.58
C VAL A 62 2.38 3.64 -1.50
N HIS A 63 1.24 4.31 -1.65
CA HIS A 63 0.61 5.13 -0.63
C HIS A 63 -0.62 4.40 -0.09
N MET A 64 -0.77 4.36 1.22
CA MET A 64 -1.96 3.77 1.83
C MET A 64 -2.42 4.61 3.01
N LEU A 65 -3.71 4.91 3.06
CA LEU A 65 -4.36 5.42 4.26
C LEU A 65 -5.17 4.28 4.84
N VAL A 66 -4.80 3.82 6.03
CA VAL A 66 -5.37 2.62 6.65
C VAL A 66 -5.81 2.88 8.08
N GLU A 67 -6.77 2.09 8.54
CA GLU A 67 -7.14 2.00 9.96
C GLU A 67 -6.63 0.67 10.49
N ILE A 68 -5.73 0.74 11.47
CA ILE A 68 -5.10 -0.45 12.07
C ILE A 68 -5.76 -0.71 13.43
N PRO A 69 -6.25 -1.94 13.70
CA PRO A 69 -6.83 -2.27 15.01
C PRO A 69 -5.82 -2.02 16.14
N PRO A 70 -6.28 -1.53 17.31
CA PRO A 70 -5.37 -1.16 18.41
C PRO A 70 -4.55 -2.32 18.97
N LYS A 71 -4.98 -3.55 18.77
CA LYS A 71 -4.23 -4.75 19.19
C LYS A 71 -2.99 -5.01 18.32
N SER A 72 -2.85 -4.30 17.21
CA SER A 72 -1.73 -4.47 16.27
C SER A 72 -0.87 -3.23 16.25
N SER A 73 0.45 -3.40 16.28
CA SER A 73 1.37 -2.28 16.08
C SER A 73 1.56 -2.04 14.57
N VAL A 74 1.91 -0.81 14.23
CA VAL A 74 2.25 -0.46 12.84
C VAL A 74 3.43 -1.30 12.34
N SER A 75 4.47 -1.44 13.16
CA SER A 75 5.66 -2.20 12.77
C SER A 75 5.36 -3.68 12.55
N SER A 76 4.54 -4.28 13.39
CA SER A 76 4.11 -5.67 13.23
C SER A 76 3.31 -5.86 11.95
N PHE A 77 2.36 -4.97 11.70
CA PHE A 77 1.56 -4.99 10.48
C PHE A 77 2.44 -4.82 9.23
N MET A 78 3.35 -3.85 9.24
CA MET A 78 4.23 -3.59 8.09
C MET A 78 5.20 -4.74 7.83
N GLY A 79 5.72 -5.36 8.88
CA GLY A 79 6.54 -6.57 8.76
C GLY A 79 5.78 -7.68 8.04
N TYR A 80 4.57 -7.95 8.48
CA TYR A 80 3.68 -8.93 7.86
C TYR A 80 3.37 -8.57 6.40
N LEU A 81 2.94 -7.33 6.16
CA LEU A 81 2.53 -6.88 4.83
C LEU A 81 3.66 -7.00 3.81
N LYS A 82 4.85 -6.54 4.19
CA LYS A 82 6.01 -6.57 3.29
C LYS A 82 6.50 -7.99 3.04
N GLU A 83 6.58 -8.81 4.06
CA GLU A 83 7.03 -10.20 3.92
C GLU A 83 6.08 -11.01 3.05
N LYS A 84 4.79 -11.01 3.38
CA LYS A 84 3.81 -11.80 2.66
C LYS A 84 3.60 -11.31 1.23
N SER A 85 3.56 -9.99 1.02
CA SER A 85 3.42 -9.44 -0.32
C SER A 85 4.63 -9.74 -1.19
N SER A 86 5.85 -9.67 -0.64
CA SER A 86 7.06 -10.08 -1.36
C SER A 86 6.96 -11.51 -1.91
N LEU A 87 6.55 -12.44 -1.05
CA LEU A 87 6.40 -13.84 -1.46
C LEU A 87 5.34 -13.99 -2.56
N MET A 88 4.21 -13.34 -2.41
CA MET A 88 3.11 -13.43 -3.39
C MET A 88 3.48 -12.77 -4.72
N ILE A 89 4.19 -11.62 -4.67
CA ILE A 89 4.67 -10.94 -5.87
C ILE A 89 5.66 -11.83 -6.62
N TYR A 90 6.61 -12.44 -5.92
CA TYR A 90 7.62 -13.30 -6.54
C TYR A 90 7.03 -14.61 -7.09
N GLU A 91 6.00 -15.13 -6.45
CA GLU A 91 5.28 -16.30 -6.96
C GLU A 91 4.58 -15.96 -8.27
N LYS A 92 3.95 -14.78 -8.35
CA LYS A 92 3.23 -14.36 -9.54
C LYS A 92 4.14 -13.84 -10.65
N TYR A 93 5.26 -13.22 -10.29
CA TYR A 93 6.22 -12.63 -11.22
C TYR A 93 7.64 -13.14 -10.90
N PRO A 94 7.96 -14.39 -11.26
CA PRO A 94 9.29 -14.97 -10.95
C PRO A 94 10.46 -14.14 -11.51
N GLU A 95 10.26 -13.45 -12.62
CA GLU A 95 11.27 -12.58 -13.22
C GLU A 95 11.72 -11.47 -12.29
N LEU A 96 10.83 -10.97 -11.43
CA LEU A 96 11.18 -9.95 -10.45
C LEU A 96 12.08 -10.52 -9.36
N LYS A 97 11.88 -11.78 -8.98
CA LYS A 97 12.74 -12.44 -7.99
C LYS A 97 14.19 -12.46 -8.45
N TYR A 98 14.44 -12.80 -9.71
CA TYR A 98 15.79 -12.80 -10.27
C TYR A 98 16.35 -11.40 -10.40
N LYS A 99 15.53 -10.44 -10.82
CA LYS A 99 15.91 -9.03 -10.92
C LYS A 99 16.40 -8.47 -9.59
N TYR A 100 15.80 -8.89 -8.49
CA TYR A 100 16.18 -8.49 -7.15
C TYR A 100 17.17 -9.46 -6.48
N ARG A 101 17.76 -10.36 -7.25
CA ARG A 101 18.79 -11.34 -6.82
C ARG A 101 18.34 -12.18 -5.62
N ASN A 102 17.10 -12.65 -5.66
CA ASN A 102 16.47 -13.46 -4.59
C ASN A 102 16.40 -12.76 -3.24
N ARG A 103 16.48 -11.42 -3.22
CA ARG A 103 16.37 -10.62 -2.00
C ARG A 103 14.95 -10.13 -1.81
N GLU A 104 14.72 -9.47 -0.68
CA GLU A 104 13.42 -8.86 -0.41
C GLU A 104 13.03 -7.87 -1.50
N PHE A 105 11.75 -7.88 -1.84
CA PHE A 105 11.21 -7.01 -2.87
C PHE A 105 11.20 -5.53 -2.44
N TRP A 106 10.83 -5.28 -1.17
CA TRP A 106 10.65 -3.92 -0.64
C TRP A 106 11.92 -3.35 -0.03
N CYS A 107 12.06 -2.03 -0.08
CA CYS A 107 13.08 -1.32 0.68
C CYS A 107 12.92 -1.60 2.17
N ARG A 108 14.02 -1.49 2.91
CA ARG A 108 13.96 -1.44 4.36
C ARG A 108 13.21 -0.17 4.79
N GLY A 109 12.44 -0.31 5.84
CA GLY A 109 11.72 0.82 6.38
C GLY A 109 10.51 1.22 5.55
N TYR A 110 9.86 2.25 6.02
CA TYR A 110 8.68 2.84 5.43
C TYR A 110 8.44 4.19 6.11
N TYR A 111 7.68 5.05 5.44
CA TYR A 111 7.19 6.27 6.06
C TYR A 111 5.84 5.99 6.69
N VAL A 112 5.61 6.51 7.90
CA VAL A 112 4.29 6.46 8.53
C VAL A 112 4.01 7.76 9.25
N ASP A 113 2.78 8.24 9.11
CA ASP A 113 2.29 9.40 9.81
C ASP A 113 0.87 9.13 10.29
N THR A 114 0.54 9.65 11.47
CA THR A 114 -0.80 9.55 12.02
C THR A 114 -1.70 10.53 11.29
N ALA A 115 -2.75 10.02 10.64
CA ALA A 115 -3.62 10.85 9.82
C ALA A 115 -4.56 11.73 10.65
N GLY A 116 -5.09 11.22 11.75
CA GLY A 116 -5.94 11.98 12.67
C GLY A 116 -7.00 12.80 11.94
N LYS A 117 -7.03 14.10 12.25
CA LYS A 117 -7.98 15.06 11.67
C LYS A 117 -7.71 15.36 10.20
N ASN A 118 -6.53 15.01 9.69
CA ASN A 118 -6.13 15.28 8.31
C ASN A 118 -6.44 14.12 7.35
N ALA A 119 -7.16 13.09 7.82
CA ALA A 119 -7.44 11.89 7.04
C ALA A 119 -8.09 12.20 5.69
N LYS A 120 -9.07 13.12 5.66
CA LYS A 120 -9.75 13.50 4.42
C LYS A 120 -8.81 14.16 3.42
N LYS A 121 -7.92 15.02 3.88
CA LYS A 121 -6.94 15.69 3.00
C LYS A 121 -5.97 14.68 2.41
N ILE A 122 -5.53 13.71 3.21
CA ILE A 122 -4.62 12.65 2.76
C ILE A 122 -5.34 11.76 1.75
N GLU A 123 -6.59 11.39 2.02
CA GLU A 123 -7.42 10.61 1.11
C GLU A 123 -7.55 11.30 -0.25
N GLU A 124 -7.87 12.60 -0.25
CA GLU A 124 -7.98 13.38 -1.48
C GLU A 124 -6.66 13.48 -2.24
N TYR A 125 -5.55 13.65 -1.52
CA TYR A 125 -4.22 13.68 -2.10
C TYR A 125 -3.89 12.38 -2.81
N ILE A 126 -4.13 11.24 -2.17
CA ILE A 126 -3.86 9.91 -2.75
C ILE A 126 -4.74 9.70 -3.98
N ARG A 127 -6.00 10.06 -3.91
CA ARG A 127 -6.94 9.95 -5.04
C ARG A 127 -6.49 10.80 -6.22
N ARG A 128 -6.02 12.03 -5.96
CA ARG A 128 -5.52 12.92 -7.01
C ARG A 128 -4.29 12.32 -7.69
N GLN A 129 -3.35 11.77 -6.93
CA GLN A 129 -2.19 11.09 -7.49
C GLN A 129 -2.59 9.92 -8.38
N LEU A 130 -3.59 9.16 -7.97
CA LEU A 130 -4.10 8.04 -8.75
C LEU A 130 -4.60 8.50 -10.12
N GLU A 131 -5.34 9.59 -10.16
CA GLU A 131 -5.85 10.16 -11.42
C GLU A 131 -4.72 10.64 -12.32
N GLU A 132 -3.73 11.33 -11.76
CA GLU A 132 -2.56 11.81 -12.48
C GLU A 132 -1.74 10.66 -13.06
N ASP A 133 -1.52 9.60 -12.29
CA ASP A 133 -0.78 8.43 -12.74
C ASP A 133 -1.51 7.69 -13.85
N LYS A 134 -2.82 7.54 -13.74
CA LYS A 134 -3.63 6.91 -14.79
C LYS A 134 -3.57 7.72 -16.10
N ALA A 135 -3.64 9.03 -16.00
CA ALA A 135 -3.51 9.91 -17.16
C ALA A 135 -2.13 9.76 -17.81
N GLY A 136 -1.08 9.69 -16.99
CA GLY A 136 0.29 9.46 -17.45
C GLY A 136 0.45 8.11 -18.15
N GLU A 137 -0.11 7.05 -17.60
CA GLU A 137 -0.09 5.73 -18.22
C GLU A 137 -0.81 5.72 -19.57
N GLN A 138 -1.98 6.34 -19.62
CA GLN A 138 -2.75 6.44 -20.87
C GLN A 138 -1.98 7.18 -21.95
N LEU A 139 -1.33 8.29 -21.61
CA LEU A 139 -0.51 9.05 -22.55
C LEU A 139 0.66 8.22 -23.06
N THR A 140 1.33 7.48 -22.17
CA THR A 140 2.45 6.62 -22.52
C THR A 140 2.00 5.50 -23.45
N MET A 141 0.88 4.87 -23.15
CA MET A 141 0.32 3.79 -23.99
C MET A 141 -0.18 4.30 -25.33
N GLY A 142 -0.68 5.51 -25.38
CA GLY A 142 -1.17 6.13 -26.62
C GLY A 142 -0.07 6.48 -27.61
N ASN A 143 1.17 6.52 -27.15
CA ASN A 143 2.34 6.85 -27.98
C ASN A 143 3.05 5.62 -28.55
N ILE A 144 2.48 4.44 -28.29
CA ILE A 144 2.96 3.18 -28.86
C ILE A 144 2.12 2.85 -30.11
#